data_8aad394b924a3e92b1031173bf7912f8
#
_entry.id   8aad394b924a3e92b1031173bf7912f8
#
_cell.length_a   1.000
_cell.length_b   1.000
_cell.length_c   1.000
_cell.angle_alpha   90.00
_cell.angle_beta   90.00
_cell.angle_gamma   90.00
#
_symmetry.space_group_name_H-M   'P 1'
#
loop_
_entity.id
_entity.type
_entity.pdbx_description
1 polymer ?
#
loop_
_entity_poly.entity_id
_entity_poly.type
_entity_poly.pdbx_seq_one_letter_code
_entity_poly.pdbx_strand_id
1 'polypeptide(L)'
;MAKEKGSYDEDSIKSLDWKEHIRMRPGMYIGKLGDGSAFDDGIYVLIKEVMDNCIDEFMMGAGKKIDVAVKEGIVSIRDYGRGIPLGKVVDVVSKINTGGKYDSEAFKKSIGLNGVGSKAVNALSNSFKVSSFRDGQVKTVEFTRGEIIKEHKLAKSNEPNGTYVEFKPDDSIFKKYHYVHEYIDKMVWNYAFLNTGLTLTLNGAEYKSDNGLKDLLEKNLTGEIMVTSNYLKNYSYSKNAIITPNTDY
;
A
#
# COMPACT_ATOMS: atom_id res chain seq x y z
N MET A 1 -21.81 -42.52 -21.84
CA MET A 1 -22.84 -41.63 -21.32
C MET A 1 -22.25 -40.24 -21.18
N ALA A 2 -22.71 -39.26 -21.95
CA ALA A 2 -22.25 -37.87 -21.87
C ALA A 2 -22.80 -37.27 -20.57
N LYS A 3 -21.93 -36.76 -19.69
CA LYS A 3 -22.38 -35.98 -18.53
C LYS A 3 -23.13 -34.74 -19.03
N GLU A 4 -24.39 -34.60 -18.63
CA GLU A 4 -25.17 -33.37 -18.88
C GLU A 4 -24.41 -32.16 -18.32
N LYS A 5 -24.15 -31.20 -19.18
CA LYS A 5 -23.57 -29.92 -18.80
C LYS A 5 -24.60 -29.17 -17.96
N GLY A 6 -24.41 -29.12 -16.62
CA GLY A 6 -25.19 -28.23 -15.76
C GLY A 6 -25.85 -28.85 -14.53
N SER A 7 -25.59 -30.10 -14.16
CA SER A 7 -26.08 -30.63 -12.87
C SER A 7 -25.29 -29.97 -11.72
N TYR A 8 -25.98 -29.25 -10.85
CA TYR A 8 -25.45 -28.78 -9.57
C TYR A 8 -25.49 -29.97 -8.61
N ASP A 9 -24.32 -30.60 -8.43
CA ASP A 9 -24.11 -31.75 -7.59
C ASP A 9 -22.99 -31.50 -6.56
N GLU A 10 -22.72 -32.46 -5.69
CA GLU A 10 -21.71 -32.36 -4.65
C GLU A 10 -20.31 -32.11 -5.23
N ASP A 11 -20.00 -32.63 -6.43
CA ASP A 11 -18.74 -32.42 -7.14
C ASP A 11 -18.59 -30.97 -7.67
N SER A 12 -19.67 -30.21 -7.75
CA SER A 12 -19.67 -28.82 -8.19
C SER A 12 -19.22 -27.85 -7.08
N ILE A 13 -19.19 -28.31 -5.81
CA ILE A 13 -18.78 -27.51 -4.66
C ILE A 13 -17.27 -27.67 -4.47
N LYS A 14 -16.52 -26.56 -4.68
CA LYS A 14 -15.06 -26.53 -4.52
C LYS A 14 -14.67 -25.57 -3.42
N SER A 15 -13.77 -26.03 -2.53
CA SER A 15 -13.05 -25.14 -1.62
C SER A 15 -11.82 -24.59 -2.34
N LEU A 16 -11.64 -23.28 -2.33
CA LEU A 16 -10.46 -22.62 -2.88
C LEU A 16 -9.49 -22.28 -1.73
N ASP A 17 -8.21 -22.41 -2.00
CA ASP A 17 -7.23 -21.82 -1.08
C ASP A 17 -7.25 -20.26 -1.19
N TRP A 18 -6.58 -19.59 -0.27
CA TRP A 18 -6.62 -18.11 -0.19
C TRP A 18 -6.08 -17.44 -1.45
N LYS A 19 -5.00 -17.95 -2.06
CA LYS A 19 -4.38 -17.37 -3.25
C LYS A 19 -5.23 -17.62 -4.50
N GLU A 20 -5.79 -18.81 -4.62
CA GLU A 20 -6.73 -19.14 -5.70
C GLU A 20 -7.97 -18.25 -5.63
N HIS A 21 -8.54 -18.04 -4.42
CA HIS A 21 -9.68 -17.18 -4.23
C HIS A 21 -9.35 -15.73 -4.61
N ILE A 22 -8.22 -15.17 -4.16
CA ILE A 22 -7.78 -13.81 -4.50
C ILE A 22 -7.60 -13.68 -6.02
N ARG A 23 -6.95 -14.64 -6.66
CA ARG A 23 -6.70 -14.62 -8.11
C ARG A 23 -7.97 -14.79 -8.95
N MET A 24 -8.94 -15.56 -8.46
CA MET A 24 -10.24 -15.75 -9.11
C MET A 24 -11.17 -14.55 -8.93
N ARG A 25 -11.07 -13.85 -7.81
CA ARG A 25 -11.93 -12.72 -7.44
C ARG A 25 -11.12 -11.49 -7.02
N PRO A 26 -10.18 -11.01 -7.84
CA PRO A 26 -9.28 -9.91 -7.45
C PRO A 26 -10.04 -8.64 -7.09
N GLY A 27 -11.18 -8.38 -7.76
CA GLY A 27 -12.01 -7.21 -7.49
C GLY A 27 -12.55 -7.10 -6.06
N MET A 28 -12.65 -8.22 -5.32
CA MET A 28 -13.03 -8.19 -3.89
C MET A 28 -11.92 -7.61 -2.99
N TYR A 29 -10.66 -7.62 -3.46
CA TYR A 29 -9.49 -7.22 -2.68
C TYR A 29 -8.90 -5.88 -3.12
N ILE A 30 -8.91 -5.63 -4.42
CA ILE A 30 -8.25 -4.46 -5.03
C ILE A 30 -9.20 -3.60 -5.86
N GLY A 31 -10.51 -3.88 -5.83
CA GLY A 31 -11.49 -3.14 -6.61
C GLY A 31 -11.35 -3.37 -8.12
N LYS A 32 -11.48 -2.32 -8.89
CA LYS A 32 -11.39 -2.37 -10.36
C LYS A 32 -10.01 -2.81 -10.82
N LEU A 33 -9.91 -3.81 -11.69
CA LEU A 33 -8.61 -4.25 -12.24
C LEU A 33 -7.93 -3.13 -13.03
N GLY A 34 -8.59 -2.67 -14.09
CA GLY A 34 -8.08 -1.63 -14.97
C GLY A 34 -6.77 -1.97 -15.67
N ASP A 35 -6.27 -1.01 -16.43
CA ASP A 35 -4.99 -1.08 -17.15
C ASP A 35 -3.96 -0.03 -16.68
N GLY A 36 -4.30 0.73 -15.64
CA GLY A 36 -3.50 1.79 -15.06
C GLY A 36 -3.83 3.18 -15.60
N SER A 37 -4.78 3.30 -16.53
CA SER A 37 -5.21 4.60 -17.07
C SER A 37 -6.05 5.42 -16.08
N ALA A 38 -6.61 4.80 -15.03
CA ALA A 38 -7.35 5.47 -13.98
C ALA A 38 -6.66 5.31 -12.62
N PHE A 39 -6.72 6.36 -11.79
CA PHE A 39 -6.02 6.40 -10.50
C PHE A 39 -6.56 5.38 -9.48
N ASP A 40 -7.77 4.86 -9.69
CA ASP A 40 -8.45 3.85 -8.88
C ASP A 40 -8.28 2.42 -9.40
N ASP A 41 -7.48 2.22 -10.44
CA ASP A 41 -7.19 0.90 -10.96
C ASP A 41 -6.37 0.06 -9.96
N GLY A 42 -6.64 -1.23 -9.93
CA GLY A 42 -6.12 -2.16 -8.91
C GLY A 42 -4.60 -2.20 -8.80
N ILE A 43 -3.84 -1.89 -9.87
CA ILE A 43 -2.37 -1.83 -9.78
C ILE A 43 -1.89 -0.75 -8.81
N TYR A 44 -2.64 0.37 -8.65
CA TYR A 44 -2.31 1.40 -7.66
C TYR A 44 -2.74 0.98 -6.25
N VAL A 45 -3.81 0.17 -6.14
CA VAL A 45 -4.20 -0.42 -4.85
C VAL A 45 -3.11 -1.36 -4.33
N LEU A 46 -2.42 -2.11 -5.20
CA LEU A 46 -1.28 -2.93 -4.78
C LEU A 46 -0.16 -2.08 -4.15
N ILE A 47 0.16 -0.91 -4.73
CA ILE A 47 1.13 0.04 -4.16
C ILE A 47 0.63 0.53 -2.79
N LYS A 48 -0.64 0.93 -2.74
CA LYS A 48 -1.28 1.45 -1.54
C LYS A 48 -1.22 0.45 -0.38
N GLU A 49 -1.53 -0.84 -0.62
CA GLU A 49 -1.51 -1.87 0.42
C GLU A 49 -0.12 -2.06 1.06
N VAL A 50 0.95 -1.92 0.28
CA VAL A 50 2.31 -1.96 0.82
C VAL A 50 2.65 -0.67 1.54
N MET A 51 2.29 0.49 0.97
CA MET A 51 2.49 1.80 1.59
C MET A 51 1.77 1.91 2.94
N ASP A 52 0.52 1.47 3.03
CA ASP A 52 -0.28 1.51 4.27
C ASP A 52 0.41 0.71 5.40
N ASN A 53 1.08 -0.40 5.09
CA ASN A 53 1.86 -1.13 6.09
C ASN A 53 3.10 -0.34 6.57
N CYS A 54 3.76 0.39 5.67
CA CYS A 54 4.89 1.26 6.02
C CYS A 54 4.43 2.46 6.86
N ILE A 55 3.28 3.05 6.52
CA ILE A 55 2.65 4.14 7.28
C ILE A 55 2.26 3.67 8.69
N ASP A 56 1.74 2.45 8.82
CA ASP A 56 1.42 1.90 10.13
C ASP A 56 2.66 1.83 11.05
N GLU A 57 3.84 1.47 10.52
CA GLU A 57 5.09 1.49 11.29
C GLU A 57 5.46 2.92 11.74
N PHE A 58 5.33 3.92 10.84
CA PHE A 58 5.53 5.32 11.18
C PHE A 58 4.55 5.80 12.27
N MET A 59 3.26 5.48 12.15
CA MET A 59 2.23 5.85 13.13
C MET A 59 2.45 5.19 14.49
N MET A 60 3.11 4.03 14.52
CA MET A 60 3.57 3.36 15.74
C MET A 60 4.86 3.97 16.32
N GLY A 61 5.35 5.07 15.73
CA GLY A 61 6.58 5.75 16.15
C GLY A 61 7.87 5.08 15.67
N ALA A 62 7.78 4.12 14.74
CA ALA A 62 8.93 3.40 14.21
C ALA A 62 9.24 3.82 12.76
N GLY A 63 10.47 4.34 12.56
CA GLY A 63 10.90 4.87 11.28
C GLY A 63 10.32 6.25 10.95
N LYS A 64 11.03 6.98 10.09
CA LYS A 64 10.63 8.32 9.63
C LYS A 64 10.87 8.50 8.13
N LYS A 65 11.15 7.39 7.45
CA LYS A 65 11.45 7.40 6.02
C LYS A 65 10.83 6.19 5.34
N ILE A 66 10.33 6.39 4.11
CA ILE A 66 9.88 5.35 3.21
C ILE A 66 10.42 5.65 1.82
N ASP A 67 11.14 4.71 1.23
CA ASP A 67 11.63 4.82 -0.14
C ASP A 67 10.75 4.00 -1.08
N VAL A 68 10.25 4.64 -2.14
CA VAL A 68 9.42 4.05 -3.19
C VAL A 68 10.15 4.16 -4.51
N ALA A 69 10.20 3.08 -5.27
CA ALA A 69 10.64 3.14 -6.65
C ALA A 69 9.69 2.34 -7.55
N VAL A 70 9.43 2.89 -8.74
CA VAL A 70 8.64 2.24 -9.79
C VAL A 70 9.45 2.32 -11.07
N LYS A 71 9.90 1.15 -11.53
CA LYS A 71 10.76 1.05 -12.72
C LYS A 71 10.42 -0.21 -13.51
N GLU A 72 10.16 -0.06 -14.80
CA GLU A 72 9.89 -1.18 -15.71
C GLU A 72 8.75 -2.11 -15.23
N GLY A 73 7.72 -1.53 -14.62
CA GLY A 73 6.58 -2.28 -14.07
C GLY A 73 6.86 -2.96 -12.73
N ILE A 74 8.07 -2.84 -12.18
CA ILE A 74 8.45 -3.33 -10.86
C ILE A 74 8.27 -2.19 -9.86
N VAL A 75 7.62 -2.48 -8.75
CA VAL A 75 7.47 -1.58 -7.61
C VAL A 75 8.33 -2.09 -6.47
N SER A 76 9.12 -1.22 -5.87
CA SER A 76 9.83 -1.52 -4.63
C SER A 76 9.54 -0.46 -3.57
N ILE A 77 9.31 -0.91 -2.35
CA ILE A 77 8.99 -0.05 -1.22
C ILE A 77 9.81 -0.51 -0.02
N ARG A 78 10.51 0.41 0.63
CA ARG A 78 11.35 0.17 1.80
C ARG A 78 10.93 1.11 2.93
N ASP A 79 10.47 0.56 4.05
CA ASP A 79 10.36 1.30 5.30
C ASP A 79 11.60 1.11 6.19
N TYR A 80 11.75 1.98 7.16
CA TYR A 80 12.81 1.93 8.17
C TYR A 80 12.20 1.78 9.58
N GLY A 81 11.11 1.01 9.66
CA GLY A 81 10.40 0.67 10.90
C GLY A 81 11.08 -0.46 11.68
N ARG A 82 10.28 -1.21 12.44
CA ARG A 82 10.78 -2.30 13.30
C ARG A 82 11.18 -3.56 12.53
N GLY A 83 10.66 -3.71 11.31
CA GLY A 83 10.73 -4.94 10.55
C GLY A 83 9.78 -6.02 11.05
N ILE A 84 9.35 -6.92 10.17
CA ILE A 84 8.54 -8.09 10.50
C ILE A 84 9.39 -9.04 11.36
N PRO A 85 8.86 -9.63 12.45
CA PRO A 85 9.56 -10.67 13.19
C PRO A 85 10.07 -11.77 12.24
N LEU A 86 11.36 -12.05 12.26
CA LEU A 86 12.05 -12.82 11.22
C LEU A 86 11.47 -14.23 10.99
N GLY A 87 10.99 -14.87 12.08
CA GLY A 87 10.31 -16.17 12.02
C GLY A 87 8.85 -16.09 11.49
N LYS A 88 8.32 -14.89 11.22
CA LYS A 88 6.94 -14.66 10.79
C LYS A 88 6.80 -14.04 9.40
N VAL A 89 7.92 -13.82 8.70
CA VAL A 89 7.92 -13.18 7.38
C VAL A 89 7.02 -13.91 6.39
N VAL A 90 7.12 -15.23 6.31
CA VAL A 90 6.25 -16.06 5.44
C VAL A 90 4.78 -15.90 5.85
N ASP A 91 4.48 -16.11 7.14
CA ASP A 91 3.11 -16.11 7.65
C ASP A 91 2.40 -14.77 7.36
N VAL A 92 3.10 -13.64 7.57
CA VAL A 92 2.54 -12.31 7.39
C VAL A 92 2.14 -12.02 5.95
N VAL A 93 2.82 -12.58 4.96
CA VAL A 93 2.55 -12.29 3.53
C VAL A 93 1.84 -13.41 2.79
N SER A 94 1.61 -14.58 3.45
CA SER A 94 1.02 -15.74 2.78
C SER A 94 -0.07 -16.48 3.56
N LYS A 95 -0.39 -16.08 4.80
CA LYS A 95 -1.48 -16.70 5.55
C LYS A 95 -2.56 -15.67 5.87
N ILE A 96 -3.81 -15.94 5.44
CA ILE A 96 -4.97 -15.12 5.79
C ILE A 96 -5.16 -15.14 7.32
N ASN A 97 -5.71 -14.05 7.85
CA ASN A 97 -5.92 -13.86 9.28
C ASN A 97 -4.63 -13.91 10.13
N THR A 98 -3.49 -13.60 9.51
CA THR A 98 -2.21 -13.48 10.20
C THR A 98 -1.74 -12.04 10.12
N GLY A 99 -1.57 -11.41 11.26
CA GLY A 99 -1.07 -10.04 11.40
C GLY A 99 -0.98 -9.66 12.86
N GLY A 100 -0.07 -8.76 13.21
CA GLY A 100 0.06 -8.25 14.60
C GLY A 100 -1.05 -7.28 15.01
N LYS A 101 -2.00 -6.98 14.12
CA LYS A 101 -3.01 -5.94 14.30
C LYS A 101 -4.30 -6.43 14.98
N TYR A 102 -4.44 -7.74 15.18
CA TYR A 102 -5.63 -8.34 15.81
C TYR A 102 -5.64 -8.20 17.34
N ASP A 103 -4.49 -8.02 17.94
CA ASP A 103 -4.36 -8.00 19.37
C ASP A 103 -3.85 -6.63 19.78
N SER A 104 -4.81 -5.72 20.24
CA SER A 104 -4.25 -4.78 21.14
C SER A 104 -4.51 -3.29 21.00
N GLU A 105 -4.40 -2.69 22.13
CA GLU A 105 -4.18 -1.26 22.35
C GLU A 105 -3.06 -0.63 21.50
N ALA A 106 -2.06 -1.44 21.08
CA ALA A 106 -0.93 -1.00 20.26
C ALA A 106 -1.30 -0.59 18.83
N PHE A 107 -2.38 -1.15 18.26
CA PHE A 107 -2.79 -0.88 16.87
C PHE A 107 -4.10 -0.11 16.73
N LYS A 108 -4.55 0.60 17.77
CA LYS A 108 -5.78 1.44 17.72
C LYS A 108 -5.81 2.47 16.59
N LYS A 109 -4.68 2.75 15.93
CA LYS A 109 -4.54 3.73 14.85
C LYS A 109 -4.05 3.13 13.52
N SER A 110 -4.14 1.82 13.33
CA SER A 110 -3.68 1.17 12.08
C SER A 110 -4.65 1.43 10.93
N ILE A 111 -4.10 1.69 9.74
CA ILE A 111 -4.87 1.86 8.50
C ILE A 111 -5.29 0.50 7.94
N GLY A 112 -4.42 -0.51 8.02
CA GLY A 112 -4.66 -1.85 7.49
C GLY A 112 -5.35 -2.77 8.49
N LEU A 113 -6.70 -2.79 8.53
CA LEU A 113 -7.47 -3.54 9.53
C LEU A 113 -7.69 -5.02 9.17
N ASN A 114 -7.71 -5.38 7.89
CA ASN A 114 -8.20 -6.69 7.43
C ASN A 114 -7.11 -7.77 7.36
N GLY A 115 -5.83 -7.42 7.48
CA GLY A 115 -4.71 -8.37 7.43
C GLY A 115 -4.57 -9.16 6.12
N VAL A 116 -5.20 -8.68 5.03
CA VAL A 116 -5.22 -9.35 3.72
C VAL A 116 -4.42 -8.62 2.64
N GLY A 117 -4.11 -7.34 2.80
CA GLY A 117 -3.52 -6.50 1.76
C GLY A 117 -2.21 -7.06 1.20
N SER A 118 -1.22 -7.35 2.04
CA SER A 118 0.06 -7.94 1.59
C SER A 118 -0.11 -9.31 0.91
N LYS A 119 -1.14 -10.08 1.30
CA LYS A 119 -1.48 -11.36 0.66
C LYS A 119 -2.07 -11.14 -0.72
N ALA A 120 -2.90 -10.09 -0.88
CA ALA A 120 -3.43 -9.73 -2.19
C ALA A 120 -2.30 -9.29 -3.13
N VAL A 121 -1.37 -8.45 -2.67
CA VAL A 121 -0.19 -8.07 -3.46
C VAL A 121 0.61 -9.31 -3.87
N ASN A 122 0.91 -10.22 -2.95
CA ASN A 122 1.64 -11.46 -3.21
C ASN A 122 0.91 -12.35 -4.23
N ALA A 123 -0.38 -12.66 -4.00
CA ALA A 123 -1.15 -13.53 -4.88
C ALA A 123 -1.36 -12.95 -6.29
N LEU A 124 -1.41 -11.62 -6.43
CA LEU A 124 -1.67 -10.92 -7.69
C LEU A 124 -0.38 -10.48 -8.40
N SER A 125 0.78 -10.92 -7.92
CA SER A 125 2.09 -10.59 -8.51
C SER A 125 2.74 -11.80 -9.17
N ASN A 126 3.34 -11.56 -10.33
CA ASN A 126 4.18 -12.52 -11.04
C ASN A 126 5.49 -12.77 -10.28
N SER A 127 6.05 -11.72 -9.67
CA SER A 127 7.13 -11.82 -8.71
C SER A 127 6.81 -10.97 -7.48
N PHE A 128 7.04 -11.54 -6.31
CA PHE A 128 6.90 -10.85 -5.04
C PHE A 128 8.07 -11.26 -4.14
N LYS A 129 8.77 -10.28 -3.61
CA LYS A 129 9.91 -10.46 -2.71
C LYS A 129 9.71 -9.63 -1.48
N VAL A 130 9.91 -10.23 -0.32
CA VAL A 130 9.89 -9.54 0.96
C VAL A 130 11.20 -9.81 1.70
N SER A 131 11.82 -8.76 2.22
CA SER A 131 12.97 -8.84 3.10
C SER A 131 12.68 -8.07 4.38
N SER A 132 12.81 -8.73 5.51
CA SER A 132 12.72 -8.10 6.81
C SER A 132 14.11 -7.99 7.43
N PHE A 133 14.50 -6.78 7.79
CA PHE A 133 15.74 -6.44 8.46
C PHE A 133 15.44 -6.14 9.92
N ARG A 134 16.02 -6.91 10.83
CA ARG A 134 15.76 -6.77 12.25
C ARG A 134 16.95 -7.24 13.08
N ASP A 135 17.37 -6.39 14.00
CA ASP A 135 18.39 -6.72 15.02
C ASP A 135 19.71 -7.27 14.40
N GLY A 136 20.16 -6.65 13.30
CA GLY A 136 21.40 -7.03 12.60
C GLY A 136 21.28 -8.30 11.76
N GLN A 137 20.05 -8.74 11.47
CA GLN A 137 19.76 -9.92 10.65
C GLN A 137 18.75 -9.59 9.56
N VAL A 138 18.74 -10.42 8.51
CA VAL A 138 17.76 -10.34 7.42
C VAL A 138 17.15 -11.70 7.11
N LYS A 139 15.85 -11.70 6.89
CA LYS A 139 15.10 -12.83 6.33
C LYS A 139 14.44 -12.38 5.04
N THR A 140 14.74 -13.08 3.94
CA THR A 140 14.17 -12.84 2.61
C THR A 140 13.38 -14.03 2.13
N VAL A 141 12.22 -13.79 1.52
CA VAL A 141 11.39 -14.81 0.88
C VAL A 141 10.90 -14.27 -0.46
N GLU A 142 10.93 -15.12 -1.46
CA GLU A 142 10.49 -14.82 -2.82
C GLU A 142 9.30 -15.71 -3.20
N PHE A 143 8.34 -15.11 -3.88
CA PHE A 143 7.09 -15.76 -4.28
C PHE A 143 6.80 -15.49 -5.76
N THR A 144 6.00 -16.35 -6.34
CA THR A 144 5.29 -16.12 -7.60
C THR A 144 3.83 -16.50 -7.41
N ARG A 145 2.91 -15.56 -7.67
CA ARG A 145 1.46 -15.81 -7.59
C ARG A 145 1.00 -16.41 -6.26
N GLY A 146 1.63 -15.99 -5.16
CA GLY A 146 1.37 -16.49 -3.80
C GLY A 146 2.11 -17.78 -3.43
N GLU A 147 2.81 -18.44 -4.37
CA GLU A 147 3.61 -19.63 -4.12
C GLU A 147 5.05 -19.24 -3.74
N ILE A 148 5.59 -19.88 -2.71
CA ILE A 148 7.00 -19.70 -2.33
C ILE A 148 7.88 -20.34 -3.39
N ILE A 149 8.76 -19.55 -4.02
CA ILE A 149 9.78 -20.04 -4.93
C ILE A 149 11.14 -20.16 -4.27
N LYS A 150 11.40 -19.31 -3.27
CA LYS A 150 12.66 -19.36 -2.53
C LYS A 150 12.53 -18.76 -1.14
N GLU A 151 12.94 -19.51 -0.16
CA GLU A 151 13.09 -19.05 1.21
C GLU A 151 14.58 -19.03 1.56
N HIS A 152 15.13 -17.81 1.71
CA HIS A 152 16.54 -17.65 2.06
C HIS A 152 16.78 -17.99 3.53
N LYS A 153 17.94 -18.55 3.82
CA LYS A 153 18.40 -18.73 5.20
C LYS A 153 18.53 -17.37 5.88
N LEU A 154 18.33 -17.35 7.18
CA LEU A 154 18.60 -16.18 8.00
C LEU A 154 20.09 -15.80 7.84
N ALA A 155 20.35 -14.53 7.59
CA ALA A 155 21.70 -14.00 7.38
C ALA A 155 21.94 -12.76 8.23
N LYS A 156 23.21 -12.43 8.48
CA LYS A 156 23.61 -11.15 9.08
C LYS A 156 23.38 -10.02 8.08
N SER A 157 23.02 -8.86 8.56
CA SER A 157 22.80 -7.66 7.76
C SER A 157 23.28 -6.42 8.53
N ASN A 158 23.90 -5.49 7.83
CA ASN A 158 24.24 -4.16 8.35
C ASN A 158 23.18 -3.12 8.01
N GLU A 159 22.12 -3.52 7.27
CA GLU A 159 21.03 -2.65 6.94
C GLU A 159 20.24 -2.25 8.19
N PRO A 160 19.73 -1.02 8.27
CA PRO A 160 18.80 -0.60 9.31
C PRO A 160 17.56 -1.50 9.36
N ASN A 161 16.97 -1.62 10.55
CA ASN A 161 15.69 -2.31 10.71
C ASN A 161 14.63 -1.78 9.74
N GLY A 162 13.65 -2.62 9.40
CA GLY A 162 12.51 -2.29 8.56
C GLY A 162 12.18 -3.38 7.56
N THR A 163 11.26 -3.09 6.64
CA THR A 163 10.78 -4.05 5.65
C THR A 163 11.01 -3.53 4.23
N TYR A 164 11.48 -4.40 3.36
CA TYR A 164 11.56 -4.17 1.91
C TYR A 164 10.60 -5.11 1.21
N VAL A 165 9.75 -4.55 0.36
CA VAL A 165 8.85 -5.30 -0.51
C VAL A 165 9.12 -4.89 -1.95
N GLU A 166 9.28 -5.86 -2.84
CA GLU A 166 9.38 -5.66 -4.27
C GLU A 166 8.38 -6.58 -4.97
N PHE A 167 7.63 -6.04 -5.92
CA PHE A 167 6.67 -6.84 -6.66
C PHE A 167 6.48 -6.36 -8.10
N LYS A 168 6.08 -7.29 -8.95
CA LYS A 168 5.61 -7.03 -10.31
C LYS A 168 4.23 -7.63 -10.47
N PRO A 169 3.19 -6.83 -10.76
CA PRO A 169 1.85 -7.35 -11.02
C PRO A 169 1.83 -8.44 -12.09
N ASP A 170 0.93 -9.42 -11.96
CA ASP A 170 0.84 -10.56 -12.86
C ASP A 170 0.13 -10.18 -14.17
N ASP A 171 0.86 -10.25 -15.28
CA ASP A 171 0.36 -9.94 -16.64
C ASP A 171 -0.84 -10.83 -17.05
N SER A 172 -1.01 -12.00 -16.43
CA SER A 172 -2.18 -12.86 -16.70
C SER A 172 -3.48 -12.29 -16.12
N ILE A 173 -3.39 -11.40 -15.11
CA ILE A 173 -4.53 -10.74 -14.46
C ILE A 173 -4.68 -9.31 -14.97
N PHE A 174 -3.60 -8.52 -14.92
CA PHE A 174 -3.63 -7.09 -15.28
C PHE A 174 -3.42 -6.84 -16.77
N LYS A 175 -3.09 -7.87 -17.55
CA LYS A 175 -2.83 -7.78 -18.99
C LYS A 175 -1.77 -6.73 -19.33
N LYS A 176 -2.10 -5.81 -20.25
CA LYS A 176 -1.21 -4.70 -20.65
C LYS A 176 -1.44 -3.49 -19.76
N TYR A 177 -0.95 -3.53 -18.53
CA TYR A 177 -1.02 -2.40 -17.63
C TYR A 177 0.20 -1.46 -17.78
N HIS A 178 0.04 -0.23 -17.35
CA HIS A 178 1.11 0.75 -17.22
C HIS A 178 0.87 1.64 -16.00
N TYR A 179 1.95 2.11 -15.40
CA TYR A 179 1.87 3.08 -14.32
C TYR A 179 1.94 4.50 -14.86
N VAL A 180 0.94 5.32 -14.58
CA VAL A 180 0.98 6.77 -14.82
C VAL A 180 1.68 7.42 -13.64
N HIS A 181 2.82 8.08 -13.92
CA HIS A 181 3.68 8.66 -12.88
C HIS A 181 2.94 9.67 -12.00
N GLU A 182 2.11 10.53 -12.61
CA GLU A 182 1.32 11.55 -11.91
C GLU A 182 0.38 10.97 -10.84
N TYR A 183 -0.17 9.77 -11.06
CA TYR A 183 -1.04 9.13 -10.06
C TYR A 183 -0.24 8.65 -8.85
N ILE A 184 0.96 8.11 -9.07
CA ILE A 184 1.84 7.69 -7.99
C ILE A 184 2.41 8.92 -7.26
N ASP A 185 2.82 9.96 -7.99
CA ASP A 185 3.26 11.23 -7.44
C ASP A 185 2.20 11.83 -6.50
N LYS A 186 0.96 11.93 -6.98
CA LYS A 186 -0.17 12.41 -6.17
C LYS A 186 -0.42 11.54 -4.94
N MET A 187 -0.32 10.21 -5.08
CA MET A 187 -0.46 9.27 -3.97
C MET A 187 0.61 9.52 -2.90
N VAL A 188 1.88 9.63 -3.29
CA VAL A 188 3.01 9.87 -2.38
C VAL A 188 2.88 11.22 -1.68
N TRP A 189 2.48 12.29 -2.40
CA TRP A 189 2.17 13.59 -1.80
C TRP A 189 1.05 13.50 -0.77
N ASN A 190 -0.03 12.77 -1.06
CA ASN A 190 -1.14 12.60 -0.10
C ASN A 190 -0.65 11.93 1.19
N TYR A 191 0.20 10.91 1.08
CA TYR A 191 0.82 10.30 2.27
C TYR A 191 1.71 11.29 3.03
N ALA A 192 2.51 12.12 2.35
CA ALA A 192 3.34 13.13 2.99
C ALA A 192 2.50 14.18 3.74
N PHE A 193 1.40 14.67 3.14
CA PHE A 193 0.51 15.64 3.77
C PHE A 193 -0.25 15.08 4.98
N LEU A 194 -0.62 13.80 4.93
CA LEU A 194 -1.35 13.15 6.03
C LEU A 194 -0.44 12.69 7.17
N ASN A 195 0.88 12.64 6.95
CA ASN A 195 1.86 12.10 7.90
C ASN A 195 3.03 13.06 8.10
N THR A 196 2.76 14.21 8.73
CA THR A 196 3.79 15.22 9.05
C THR A 196 4.98 14.63 9.80
N GLY A 197 6.19 14.96 9.35
CA GLY A 197 7.44 14.43 9.92
C GLY A 197 7.92 13.13 9.30
N LEU A 198 7.13 12.54 8.37
CA LEU A 198 7.57 11.44 7.52
C LEU A 198 8.25 12.00 6.26
N THR A 199 9.36 11.42 5.88
CA THR A 199 10.02 11.66 4.61
C THR A 199 9.76 10.47 3.67
N LEU A 200 9.20 10.75 2.50
CA LEU A 200 8.98 9.78 1.44
C LEU A 200 9.93 10.07 0.28
N THR A 201 10.37 9.05 -0.43
CA THR A 201 11.01 9.25 -1.73
C THR A 201 10.27 8.49 -2.82
N LEU A 202 10.22 9.04 -4.03
CA LEU A 202 9.74 8.34 -5.22
C LEU A 202 10.79 8.47 -6.31
N ASN A 203 11.38 7.35 -6.72
CA ASN A 203 12.47 7.30 -7.70
C ASN A 203 13.63 8.27 -7.37
N GLY A 204 13.90 8.49 -6.07
CA GLY A 204 14.94 9.37 -5.55
C GLY A 204 14.51 10.83 -5.32
N ALA A 205 13.36 11.28 -5.82
CA ALA A 205 12.81 12.58 -5.47
C ALA A 205 12.18 12.55 -4.07
N GLU A 206 12.41 13.59 -3.26
CA GLU A 206 11.93 13.66 -1.88
C GLU A 206 10.55 14.34 -1.79
N TYR A 207 9.71 13.81 -0.92
CA TYR A 207 8.36 14.28 -0.60
C TYR A 207 8.23 14.41 0.91
N LYS A 208 7.97 15.59 1.38
CA LYS A 208 7.83 15.90 2.80
C LYS A 208 6.87 17.07 2.99
N SER A 209 6.09 17.03 4.05
CA SER A 209 5.24 18.13 4.47
C SER A 209 5.48 18.43 5.94
N ASP A 210 5.71 19.68 6.26
CA ASP A 210 5.90 20.13 7.64
C ASP A 210 4.59 20.65 8.26
N ASN A 211 3.63 21.10 7.43
CA ASN A 211 2.35 21.66 7.89
C ASN A 211 1.12 20.78 7.53
N GLY A 212 1.32 19.62 6.92
CA GLY A 212 0.27 18.64 6.66
C GLY A 212 -0.84 19.14 5.74
N LEU A 213 -2.09 19.13 6.23
CA LEU A 213 -3.26 19.55 5.45
C LEU A 213 -3.20 21.03 4.99
N LYS A 214 -2.43 21.85 5.67
CA LYS A 214 -2.22 23.24 5.22
C LYS A 214 -1.41 23.26 3.93
N ASP A 215 -0.30 22.52 3.87
CA ASP A 215 0.52 22.40 2.66
C ASP A 215 -0.27 21.78 1.51
N LEU A 216 -1.13 20.77 1.79
CA LEU A 216 -2.05 20.18 0.81
C LEU A 216 -3.00 21.24 0.24
N LEU A 217 -3.60 22.06 1.10
CA LEU A 217 -4.51 23.12 0.69
C LEU A 217 -3.78 24.14 -0.18
N GLU A 218 -2.64 24.64 0.28
CA GLU A 218 -1.83 25.62 -0.46
C GLU A 218 -1.40 25.08 -1.83
N LYS A 219 -0.98 23.81 -1.93
CA LYS A 219 -0.59 23.18 -3.19
C LYS A 219 -1.75 23.07 -4.19
N ASN A 220 -2.97 22.80 -3.73
CA ASN A 220 -4.13 22.63 -4.61
C ASN A 220 -4.84 23.94 -4.96
N LEU A 221 -4.61 25.00 -4.20
CA LEU A 221 -5.27 26.30 -4.39
C LEU A 221 -4.38 27.36 -5.10
N THR A 222 -3.30 26.95 -5.74
CA THR A 222 -2.30 27.84 -6.39
C THR A 222 -2.83 28.71 -7.55
N GLY A 223 -4.11 28.98 -7.67
CA GLY A 223 -4.69 29.95 -8.62
C GLY A 223 -5.69 30.90 -7.99
N GLU A 224 -6.38 30.48 -6.95
CA GLU A 224 -7.51 31.24 -6.35
C GLU A 224 -7.21 31.84 -4.98
N ILE A 225 -6.18 31.39 -4.26
CA ILE A 225 -5.87 31.86 -2.90
C ILE A 225 -5.32 33.28 -2.86
N MET A 226 -4.75 33.81 -3.92
CA MET A 226 -4.23 35.20 -3.91
C MET A 226 -5.33 36.24 -3.56
N VAL A 227 -6.58 35.93 -3.85
CA VAL A 227 -7.73 36.78 -3.52
C VAL A 227 -8.20 36.54 -2.08
N THR A 228 -8.16 35.31 -1.58
CA THR A 228 -8.65 34.96 -0.24
C THR A 228 -7.64 35.19 0.88
N SER A 229 -6.33 35.14 0.62
CA SER A 229 -5.33 35.40 1.67
C SER A 229 -5.38 36.86 2.16
N ASN A 230 -5.73 37.82 1.31
CA ASN A 230 -5.97 39.19 1.69
C ASN A 230 -7.31 39.37 2.42
N TYR A 231 -8.31 38.51 2.14
CA TYR A 231 -9.61 38.53 2.83
C TYR A 231 -9.50 37.91 4.24
N LEU A 232 -8.76 36.82 4.39
CA LEU A 232 -8.58 36.13 5.67
C LEU A 232 -7.65 36.86 6.66
N LYS A 233 -6.76 37.74 6.20
CA LYS A 233 -5.94 38.59 7.08
C LYS A 233 -6.75 39.60 7.88
N ASN A 234 -7.97 39.92 7.46
CA ASN A 234 -8.84 40.93 8.08
C ASN A 234 -9.97 40.33 8.94
N TYR A 235 -10.07 38.98 9.05
CA TYR A 235 -11.05 38.34 9.91
C TYR A 235 -10.36 37.60 11.06
N SER A 236 -10.60 38.04 12.27
CA SER A 236 -10.27 37.26 13.47
C SER A 236 -11.14 36.02 13.51
N TYR A 237 -10.53 34.86 13.53
CA TYR A 237 -11.23 33.57 13.60
C TYR A 237 -12.10 33.48 14.84
N SER A 238 -13.40 33.43 14.69
CA SER A 238 -14.26 32.77 15.67
C SER A 238 -14.24 31.27 15.41
N LYS A 239 -14.12 30.46 16.45
CA LYS A 239 -13.98 28.97 16.39
C LYS A 239 -15.16 28.23 15.76
N ASN A 240 -16.12 28.91 15.13
CA ASN A 240 -17.38 28.33 14.65
C ASN A 240 -17.73 28.71 13.19
N ALA A 241 -16.78 29.07 12.36
CA ALA A 241 -17.07 29.35 10.95
C ALA A 241 -17.23 28.03 10.16
N ILE A 242 -18.45 27.65 9.88
CA ILE A 242 -18.79 26.63 8.89
C ILE A 242 -18.65 27.28 7.51
N ILE A 243 -17.71 26.83 6.70
CA ILE A 243 -17.61 27.22 5.30
C ILE A 243 -18.63 26.40 4.54
N THR A 244 -19.77 26.98 4.18
CA THR A 244 -20.67 26.41 3.21
C THR A 244 -20.18 26.75 1.80
N PRO A 245 -20.09 25.80 0.86
CA PRO A 245 -19.82 26.12 -0.54
C PRO A 245 -20.97 26.97 -1.08
N ASN A 246 -20.63 28.07 -1.72
CA ASN A 246 -21.60 28.87 -2.44
C ASN A 246 -22.00 28.07 -3.70
N THR A 247 -23.20 27.47 -3.68
CA THR A 247 -23.81 26.81 -4.84
C THR A 247 -24.71 27.80 -5.53
N ASP A 248 -24.12 28.77 -6.25
CA ASP A 248 -24.82 29.54 -7.26
C ASP A 248 -24.06 29.35 -8.57
N TYR A 249 -24.51 28.40 -9.34
CA TYR A 249 -24.81 28.24 -10.77
C TYR A 249 -24.92 26.76 -11.14
#